data_ce89061c453b29911f453d7fe452ba13
#
_entry.id   ce89061c453b29911f453d7fe452ba13
#
_cell.length_a   1.000
_cell.length_b   1.000
_cell.length_c   1.000
_cell.angle_alpha   90.00
_cell.angle_beta   90.00
_cell.angle_gamma   90.00
#
_symmetry.space_group_name_H-M   'P 1'
#
loop_
_entity.id
_entity.type
_entity.pdbx_description
1 polymer ?
#
loop_
_entity_poly.entity_id
_entity_poly.type
_entity_poly.pdbx_seq_one_letter_code
_entity_poly.pdbx_strand_id
1 'polypeptide(L)'
;MSKRNRMPGLRHRGGIWHVEKRCRYAPGGWIRESTGLSSRIEAEQHLIRRLAEYEEAARRREVVIFTFEEAAFRYLEEIAYKSSANTIAVILDRLFPYIGNLPIAHVHDGTIRPFVEHEQARGMAPKTINNVLGIVSTVLNRSARVWRDKDGNPWLTQAPALISRLSVKGKQARAYPLSWSEQDRLIKALPRHLADAALFGLNTGCREQEICQLRWDWEVQLPEMETSVFILGAAITKTSTERVVVLNAVARRVIESRRGIHAERVFTYRGRPVGKLRSSAWRRAWKAVGLPDEPGILKGVHNLRHTFGRRLRSAGIPLETRKALLGHANDDITTHYSAAELEELINAAEAIVSRGTTETPNLMLIRQRTEECVGKVSAKRKGPAAKIC
;
A
#
# COMPACT_ATOMS: atom_id res chain seq x y z
N MET A 1 -6.06 69.99 25.25
CA MET A 1 -4.76 69.29 25.48
C MET A 1 -4.74 67.96 24.73
N SER A 2 -3.86 67.85 23.77
CA SER A 2 -3.74 66.80 22.78
C SER A 2 -3.58 65.39 23.38
N LYS A 3 -4.35 64.39 22.87
CA LYS A 3 -4.16 62.96 23.13
C LYS A 3 -2.90 62.45 22.43
N ARG A 4 -1.73 62.98 22.81
CA ARG A 4 -0.45 62.59 22.21
C ARG A 4 0.02 61.25 22.71
N ASN A 5 0.16 60.33 21.77
CA ASN A 5 1.04 59.15 21.76
C ASN A 5 1.24 58.43 23.10
N ARG A 6 0.24 57.67 23.54
CA ARG A 6 0.44 56.63 24.54
C ARG A 6 1.00 55.42 23.80
N MET A 7 2.22 55.03 24.11
CA MET A 7 2.74 53.76 23.61
C MET A 7 1.85 52.63 24.15
N PRO A 8 1.11 51.90 23.31
CA PRO A 8 0.15 50.90 23.76
C PRO A 8 0.91 49.75 24.45
N GLY A 9 0.50 49.35 25.64
CA GLY A 9 1.07 48.25 26.40
C GLY A 9 1.79 48.64 27.70
N LEU A 10 1.67 49.91 28.13
CA LEU A 10 2.10 50.37 29.46
C LEU A 10 0.90 50.80 30.32
N ARG A 11 0.88 50.35 31.56
CA ARG A 11 -0.13 50.71 32.56
C ARG A 11 0.53 51.22 33.85
N HIS A 12 0.09 52.37 34.39
CA HIS A 12 0.57 52.89 35.64
C HIS A 12 -0.31 52.40 36.80
N ARG A 13 0.30 51.74 37.79
CA ARG A 13 -0.38 51.25 38.98
C ARG A 13 0.55 51.43 40.22
N GLY A 14 0.02 51.99 41.30
CA GLY A 14 0.77 52.13 42.57
C GLY A 14 2.09 52.90 42.45
N GLY A 15 2.14 53.95 41.61
CA GLY A 15 3.36 54.73 41.41
C GLY A 15 4.40 54.13 40.44
N ILE A 16 4.17 52.96 39.91
CA ILE A 16 5.08 52.23 39.05
C ILE A 16 4.40 51.87 37.73
N TRP A 17 5.19 51.84 36.64
CA TRP A 17 4.73 51.39 35.33
C TRP A 17 4.85 49.86 35.18
N HIS A 18 3.83 49.26 34.55
CA HIS A 18 3.76 47.83 34.23
C HIS A 18 3.64 47.68 32.73
N VAL A 19 4.34 46.67 32.17
CA VAL A 19 4.18 46.21 30.80
C VAL A 19 3.00 45.24 30.74
N GLU A 20 2.06 45.46 29.82
CA GLU A 20 1.01 44.54 29.44
C GLU A 20 0.85 44.65 27.90
N LYS A 21 1.72 43.95 27.16
CA LYS A 21 1.85 44.06 25.71
C LYS A 21 1.77 42.69 25.04
N ARG A 22 0.96 42.61 24.01
CA ARG A 22 0.96 41.41 23.16
C ARG A 22 2.27 41.34 22.36
N CYS A 23 2.97 40.19 22.45
CA CYS A 23 4.20 39.94 21.76
C CYS A 23 4.20 38.48 21.32
N ARG A 24 4.19 38.23 20.01
CA ARG A 24 4.13 36.87 19.44
C ARG A 24 5.34 35.99 19.81
N TYR A 25 6.42 36.61 20.24
CA TYR A 25 7.65 35.95 20.63
C TYR A 25 7.78 35.67 22.12
N ALA A 26 6.89 36.23 22.95
CA ALA A 26 6.89 36.01 24.39
C ALA A 26 6.11 34.71 24.76
N PRO A 27 6.45 34.03 25.87
CA PRO A 27 5.71 32.88 26.37
C PRO A 27 4.22 33.24 26.58
N GLY A 28 3.33 32.41 26.03
CA GLY A 28 1.89 32.69 26.10
C GLY A 28 1.41 33.89 25.26
N GLY A 29 2.27 34.48 24.43
CA GLY A 29 1.90 35.57 23.51
C GLY A 29 1.77 36.95 24.17
N TRP A 30 2.21 37.09 25.41
CA TRP A 30 2.11 38.36 26.17
C TRP A 30 3.36 38.64 27.01
N ILE A 31 3.78 39.91 27.08
CA ILE A 31 4.73 40.42 28.09
C ILE A 31 3.88 41.03 29.21
N ARG A 32 3.97 40.49 30.44
CA ARG A 32 3.29 40.97 31.63
C ARG A 32 4.30 41.02 32.76
N GLU A 33 4.86 42.23 33.00
CA GLU A 33 5.88 42.40 34.02
C GLU A 33 5.82 43.80 34.60
N SER A 34 6.31 44.00 35.84
CA SER A 34 6.54 45.31 36.40
C SER A 34 7.85 45.87 35.88
N THR A 35 7.90 47.14 35.51
CA THR A 35 9.16 47.76 35.12
C THR A 35 9.96 48.24 36.34
N GLY A 36 9.36 48.34 37.52
CA GLY A 36 9.96 48.94 38.69
C GLY A 36 10.22 50.46 38.58
N LEU A 37 9.80 51.09 37.48
CA LEU A 37 10.13 52.46 37.13
C LEU A 37 8.89 53.39 37.35
N SER A 38 9.15 54.55 37.94
CA SER A 38 8.14 55.62 38.12
C SER A 38 8.10 56.58 36.89
N SER A 39 9.23 56.68 36.17
CA SER A 39 9.33 57.50 34.96
C SER A 39 8.69 56.80 33.76
N ARG A 40 7.80 57.50 33.08
CA ARG A 40 7.16 56.97 31.86
C ARG A 40 8.16 56.78 30.72
N ILE A 41 9.10 57.69 30.55
CA ILE A 41 10.09 57.63 29.46
C ILE A 41 10.97 56.41 29.63
N GLU A 42 11.43 56.13 30.88
CA GLU A 42 12.24 54.96 31.18
C GLU A 42 11.43 53.65 31.00
N ALA A 43 10.14 53.66 31.36
CA ALA A 43 9.25 52.52 31.13
C ALA A 43 9.00 52.25 29.64
N GLU A 44 8.91 53.26 28.80
CA GLU A 44 8.84 53.11 27.33
C GLU A 44 10.14 52.53 26.79
N GLN A 45 11.31 52.98 27.25
CA GLN A 45 12.60 52.42 26.89
C GLN A 45 12.74 50.96 27.35
N HIS A 46 12.27 50.65 28.56
CA HIS A 46 12.22 49.29 29.06
C HIS A 46 11.38 48.37 28.15
N LEU A 47 10.17 48.82 27.76
CA LEU A 47 9.31 48.05 26.87
C LEU A 47 9.96 47.82 25.49
N ILE A 48 10.59 48.84 24.91
CA ILE A 48 11.31 48.72 23.63
C ILE A 48 12.43 47.69 23.73
N ARG A 49 13.24 47.75 24.80
CA ARG A 49 14.31 46.78 25.04
C ARG A 49 13.79 45.35 25.18
N ARG A 50 12.73 45.14 25.96
CA ARG A 50 12.12 43.81 26.14
C ARG A 50 11.57 43.24 24.87
N LEU A 51 10.92 44.06 24.01
CA LEU A 51 10.47 43.61 22.69
C LEU A 51 11.63 43.21 21.81
N ALA A 52 12.73 44.00 21.79
CA ALA A 52 13.93 43.67 21.03
C ALA A 52 14.60 42.40 21.55
N GLU A 53 14.67 42.20 22.86
CA GLU A 53 15.21 40.96 23.48
C GLU A 53 14.42 39.70 23.05
N TYR A 54 13.08 39.76 23.06
CA TYR A 54 12.25 38.65 22.60
C TYR A 54 12.39 38.39 21.10
N GLU A 55 12.49 39.45 20.30
CA GLU A 55 12.71 39.37 18.87
C GLU A 55 14.11 38.75 18.53
N GLU A 56 15.14 39.19 19.24
CA GLU A 56 16.49 38.69 19.09
C GLU A 56 16.61 37.24 19.58
N ALA A 57 16.00 36.90 20.72
CA ALA A 57 15.92 35.52 21.19
C ALA A 57 15.18 34.61 20.21
N ALA A 58 14.14 35.10 19.54
CA ALA A 58 13.45 34.38 18.48
C ALA A 58 14.28 34.20 17.21
N ARG A 59 15.12 35.18 16.88
CA ARG A 59 16.10 35.11 15.77
C ARG A 59 17.29 34.19 16.11
N ARG A 60 17.73 34.15 17.37
CA ARG A 60 18.80 33.28 17.87
C ARG A 60 18.40 31.84 18.11
N ARG A 61 17.09 31.52 18.12
CA ARG A 61 16.67 30.12 18.08
C ARG A 61 17.22 29.52 16.81
N GLU A 62 18.29 28.74 16.93
CA GLU A 62 18.78 27.90 15.84
C GLU A 62 17.58 27.11 15.30
N VAL A 63 17.16 27.44 14.10
CA VAL A 63 16.15 26.67 13.39
C VAL A 63 16.81 25.34 13.13
N VAL A 64 16.44 24.32 13.90
CA VAL A 64 16.92 22.97 13.67
C VAL A 64 16.46 22.58 12.27
N ILE A 65 17.42 22.44 11.37
CA ILE A 65 17.16 22.06 9.98
C ILE A 65 17.30 20.55 9.90
N PHE A 66 16.16 19.87 9.72
CA PHE A 66 16.14 18.44 9.49
C PHE A 66 16.33 18.13 8.01
N THR A 67 17.18 17.16 7.71
CA THR A 67 17.35 16.60 6.36
C THR A 67 16.24 15.59 6.04
N PHE A 68 16.08 15.29 4.74
CA PHE A 68 15.13 14.26 4.33
C PHE A 68 15.53 12.88 4.86
N GLU A 69 16.82 12.58 4.95
CA GLU A 69 17.34 11.32 5.48
C GLU A 69 16.98 11.14 6.96
N GLU A 70 17.19 12.16 7.80
CA GLU A 70 16.77 12.13 9.21
C GLU A 70 15.26 11.91 9.36
N ALA A 71 14.47 12.60 8.54
CA ALA A 71 13.02 12.44 8.53
C ALA A 71 12.59 11.05 8.04
N ALA A 72 13.32 10.47 7.08
CA ALA A 72 13.09 9.12 6.59
C ALA A 72 13.44 8.06 7.64
N PHE A 73 14.54 8.21 8.40
CA PHE A 73 14.87 7.33 9.51
C PHE A 73 13.81 7.39 10.61
N ARG A 74 13.37 8.59 10.99
CA ARG A 74 12.27 8.76 11.94
C ARG A 74 11.00 8.06 11.49
N TYR A 75 10.69 8.12 10.19
CA TYR A 75 9.55 7.41 9.62
C TYR A 75 9.72 5.89 9.69
N LEU A 76 10.91 5.36 9.40
CA LEU A 76 11.20 3.92 9.49
C LEU A 76 11.06 3.39 10.93
N GLU A 77 11.52 4.13 11.93
CA GLU A 77 11.32 3.79 13.35
C GLU A 77 9.83 3.67 13.67
N GLU A 78 9.03 4.63 13.22
CA GLU A 78 7.61 4.67 13.48
C GLU A 78 6.82 3.50 12.85
N ILE A 79 7.29 3.01 11.71
CA ILE A 79 6.64 1.90 10.99
C ILE A 79 7.35 0.55 11.19
N ALA A 80 8.32 0.44 12.09
CA ALA A 80 9.15 -0.76 12.28
C ALA A 80 8.31 -2.04 12.53
N TYR A 81 7.13 -1.89 13.14
CA TYR A 81 6.19 -3.00 13.38
C TYR A 81 5.46 -3.48 12.11
N LYS A 82 5.52 -2.74 11.00
CA LYS A 82 4.82 -3.11 9.77
C LYS A 82 5.64 -4.07 8.91
N SER A 83 5.01 -5.08 8.35
CA SER A 83 5.65 -6.01 7.41
C SER A 83 6.25 -5.33 6.16
N SER A 84 5.80 -4.12 5.83
CA SER A 84 6.31 -3.32 4.71
C SER A 84 7.57 -2.50 5.05
N ALA A 85 8.01 -2.42 6.31
CA ALA A 85 9.11 -1.56 6.75
C ALA A 85 10.39 -1.79 5.94
N ASN A 86 10.81 -3.05 5.78
CA ASN A 86 12.00 -3.39 4.98
C ASN A 86 11.89 -2.97 3.51
N THR A 87 10.70 -3.11 2.90
CA THR A 87 10.48 -2.67 1.51
C THR A 87 10.57 -1.15 1.40
N ILE A 88 10.04 -0.43 2.39
CA ILE A 88 10.10 1.03 2.45
C ILE A 88 11.55 1.49 2.68
N ALA A 89 12.32 0.81 3.53
CA ALA A 89 13.74 1.10 3.74
C ALA A 89 14.54 1.01 2.43
N VAL A 90 14.38 -0.08 1.66
CA VAL A 90 15.03 -0.24 0.34
C VAL A 90 14.61 0.86 -0.65
N ILE A 91 13.37 1.32 -0.57
CA ILE A 91 12.87 2.42 -1.42
C ILE A 91 13.54 3.73 -1.01
N LEU A 92 13.64 4.03 0.27
CA LEU A 92 14.25 5.25 0.79
C LEU A 92 15.76 5.28 0.50
N ASP A 93 16.46 4.17 0.65
CA ASP A 93 17.87 4.04 0.28
C ASP A 93 18.16 4.46 -1.17
N ARG A 94 17.25 4.15 -2.09
CA ARG A 94 17.34 4.58 -3.50
C ARG A 94 17.07 6.07 -3.72
N LEU A 95 16.40 6.74 -2.78
CA LEU A 95 16.10 8.17 -2.82
C LEU A 95 17.24 9.02 -2.23
N PHE A 96 17.98 8.50 -1.25
CA PHE A 96 19.00 9.25 -0.52
C PHE A 96 20.05 9.90 -1.43
N PRO A 97 20.57 9.29 -2.51
CA PRO A 97 21.51 9.94 -3.41
C PRO A 97 20.97 11.22 -4.08
N TYR A 98 19.64 11.39 -4.13
CA TYR A 98 18.99 12.53 -4.81
C TYR A 98 18.54 13.62 -3.85
N ILE A 99 17.94 13.22 -2.72
CA ILE A 99 17.30 14.16 -1.79
C ILE A 99 17.68 13.94 -0.32
N GLY A 100 18.50 12.93 0.01
CA GLY A 100 18.81 12.57 1.40
C GLY A 100 19.35 13.73 2.21
N ASN A 101 20.37 14.41 1.72
CA ASN A 101 21.05 15.53 2.38
C ASN A 101 20.31 16.88 2.26
N LEU A 102 19.18 16.91 1.52
CA LEU A 102 18.42 18.15 1.39
C LEU A 102 17.62 18.44 2.67
N PRO A 103 17.58 19.70 3.13
CA PRO A 103 16.58 20.12 4.10
C PRO A 103 15.17 19.72 3.65
N ILE A 104 14.35 19.18 4.56
CA ILE A 104 12.98 18.75 4.22
C ILE A 104 12.14 19.88 3.62
N ALA A 105 12.45 21.14 3.96
CA ALA A 105 11.79 22.32 3.40
C ALA A 105 12.11 22.53 1.90
N HIS A 106 13.19 21.95 1.38
CA HIS A 106 13.62 22.06 0.00
C HIS A 106 13.24 20.83 -0.85
N VAL A 107 12.53 19.87 -0.28
CA VAL A 107 12.05 18.69 -1.01
C VAL A 107 10.75 19.01 -1.74
N HIS A 108 10.81 19.06 -3.05
CA HIS A 108 9.68 19.37 -3.94
C HIS A 108 9.87 18.68 -5.31
N ASP A 109 8.90 18.79 -6.20
CA ASP A 109 8.91 18.13 -7.52
C ASP A 109 10.21 18.37 -8.30
N GLY A 110 10.76 19.57 -8.26
CA GLY A 110 12.00 19.92 -8.97
C GLY A 110 13.21 19.14 -8.45
N THR A 111 13.35 18.98 -7.13
CA THR A 111 14.47 18.26 -6.50
C THR A 111 14.34 16.74 -6.63
N ILE A 112 13.11 16.21 -6.76
CA ILE A 112 12.87 14.78 -6.98
C ILE A 112 12.92 14.38 -8.44
N ARG A 113 12.82 15.34 -9.36
CA ARG A 113 12.78 15.09 -10.81
C ARG A 113 13.92 14.19 -11.32
N PRO A 114 15.20 14.40 -10.94
CA PRO A 114 16.30 13.54 -11.38
C PRO A 114 16.09 12.06 -11.02
N PHE A 115 15.55 11.76 -9.84
CA PHE A 115 15.18 10.40 -9.46
C PHE A 115 14.08 9.84 -10.37
N VAL A 116 13.03 10.60 -10.63
CA VAL A 116 11.90 10.17 -11.47
C VAL A 116 12.37 9.87 -12.88
N GLU A 117 13.18 10.74 -13.48
CA GLU A 117 13.74 10.58 -14.83
C GLU A 117 14.65 9.35 -14.92
N HIS A 118 15.51 9.14 -13.91
CA HIS A 118 16.36 7.95 -13.81
C HIS A 118 15.53 6.66 -13.78
N GLU A 119 14.51 6.59 -12.94
CA GLU A 119 13.67 5.40 -12.82
C GLU A 119 12.81 5.15 -14.07
N GLN A 120 12.37 6.21 -14.75
CA GLN A 120 11.68 6.10 -16.04
C GLN A 120 12.63 5.57 -17.13
N ALA A 121 13.86 6.05 -17.19
CA ALA A 121 14.88 5.57 -18.12
C ALA A 121 15.20 4.08 -17.91
N ARG A 122 15.16 3.60 -16.65
CA ARG A 122 15.29 2.17 -16.30
C ARG A 122 14.04 1.34 -16.63
N GLY A 123 12.99 1.95 -17.17
CA GLY A 123 11.74 1.25 -17.52
C GLY A 123 10.83 0.93 -16.31
N MET A 124 11.01 1.62 -15.18
CA MET A 124 10.16 1.43 -14.00
C MET A 124 8.73 1.87 -14.30
N ALA A 125 7.77 1.05 -13.90
CA ALA A 125 6.35 1.36 -14.12
C ALA A 125 5.92 2.62 -13.34
N PRO A 126 5.14 3.54 -13.95
CA PRO A 126 4.68 4.78 -13.30
C PRO A 126 4.01 4.56 -11.94
N LYS A 127 3.24 3.46 -11.79
CA LYS A 127 2.63 3.10 -10.49
C LYS A 127 3.67 2.83 -9.41
N THR A 128 4.79 2.19 -9.76
CA THR A 128 5.88 1.91 -8.82
C THR A 128 6.59 3.19 -8.40
N ILE A 129 6.87 4.09 -9.36
CA ILE A 129 7.42 5.42 -9.06
C ILE A 129 6.44 6.19 -8.16
N ASN A 130 5.15 6.17 -8.46
CA ASN A 130 4.13 6.83 -7.64
C ASN A 130 4.06 6.30 -6.20
N ASN A 131 4.34 5.02 -5.98
CA ASN A 131 4.45 4.48 -4.62
C ASN A 131 5.62 5.12 -3.86
N VAL A 132 6.77 5.29 -4.52
CA VAL A 132 7.94 5.99 -3.94
C VAL A 132 7.59 7.45 -3.61
N LEU A 133 7.02 8.18 -4.56
CA LEU A 133 6.55 9.56 -4.36
C LEU A 133 5.51 9.66 -3.22
N GLY A 134 4.72 8.57 -3.00
CA GLY A 134 3.81 8.42 -1.87
C GLY A 134 4.51 8.43 -0.52
N ILE A 135 5.63 7.75 -0.43
CA ILE A 135 6.42 7.71 0.79
C ILE A 135 7.00 9.10 1.07
N VAL A 136 7.57 9.78 0.06
CA VAL A 136 8.07 11.17 0.21
C VAL A 136 6.98 12.08 0.75
N SER A 137 5.79 12.08 0.12
CA SER A 137 4.65 12.89 0.60
C SER A 137 4.27 12.55 2.04
N THR A 138 4.35 11.28 2.43
CA THR A 138 4.04 10.86 3.80
C THR A 138 5.06 11.40 4.78
N VAL A 139 6.35 11.30 4.50
CA VAL A 139 7.44 11.82 5.33
C VAL A 139 7.28 13.33 5.54
N LEU A 140 7.10 14.10 4.45
CA LEU A 140 6.89 15.56 4.53
C LEU A 140 5.65 15.95 5.35
N ASN A 141 4.53 15.24 5.16
CA ASN A 141 3.31 15.50 5.92
C ASN A 141 3.49 15.18 7.42
N ARG A 142 4.23 14.12 7.76
CA ARG A 142 4.51 13.80 9.17
C ARG A 142 5.43 14.83 9.79
N SER A 143 6.46 15.28 9.07
CA SER A 143 7.38 16.35 9.51
C SER A 143 6.62 17.65 9.82
N ALA A 144 5.62 17.99 9.01
CA ALA A 144 4.85 19.21 9.22
C ALA A 144 3.79 19.11 10.33
N ARG A 145 3.13 17.94 10.45
CA ARG A 145 1.90 17.81 11.25
C ARG A 145 2.08 17.03 12.54
N VAL A 146 3.01 16.06 12.58
CA VAL A 146 3.10 15.09 13.67
C VAL A 146 4.37 15.27 14.49
N TRP A 147 5.53 15.30 13.82
CA TRP A 147 6.81 15.33 14.54
C TRP A 147 7.13 16.70 15.09
N ARG A 148 7.67 16.70 16.30
CA ARG A 148 8.07 17.91 17.02
C ARG A 148 9.52 17.79 17.43
N ASP A 149 10.23 18.90 17.41
CA ASP A 149 11.56 19.03 18.02
C ASP A 149 11.47 19.12 19.56
N LYS A 150 12.60 19.26 20.22
CA LYS A 150 12.70 19.42 21.68
C LYS A 150 11.97 20.65 22.24
N ASP A 151 11.74 21.65 21.41
CA ASP A 151 11.06 22.91 21.75
C ASP A 151 9.58 22.88 21.40
N GLY A 152 9.07 21.75 20.87
CA GLY A 152 7.66 21.57 20.48
C GLY A 152 7.32 22.12 19.10
N ASN A 153 8.29 22.61 18.31
CA ASN A 153 8.04 23.10 16.96
C ASN A 153 7.95 21.92 15.96
N PRO A 154 7.14 22.02 14.91
CA PRO A 154 7.11 21.02 13.86
C PRO A 154 8.48 20.96 13.15
N TRP A 155 8.90 19.75 12.73
CA TRP A 155 10.14 19.57 11.97
C TRP A 155 10.13 20.33 10.64
N LEU A 156 8.95 20.48 10.03
CA LEU A 156 8.72 21.32 8.86
C LEU A 156 7.69 22.40 9.24
N THR A 157 8.14 23.63 9.33
CA THR A 157 7.31 24.77 9.80
C THR A 157 6.39 25.34 8.72
N GLN A 158 6.69 25.08 7.45
CA GLN A 158 5.88 25.48 6.31
C GLN A 158 4.97 24.34 5.83
N ALA A 159 3.99 24.67 4.99
CA ALA A 159 3.17 23.66 4.34
C ALA A 159 4.06 22.73 3.48
N PRO A 160 3.88 21.39 3.57
CA PRO A 160 4.68 20.47 2.74
C PRO A 160 4.39 20.70 1.26
N ALA A 161 5.43 20.63 0.44
CA ALA A 161 5.29 20.71 -1.00
C ALA A 161 4.37 19.61 -1.53
N LEU A 162 3.55 19.95 -2.51
CA LEU A 162 2.76 18.96 -3.24
C LEU A 162 3.70 18.14 -4.14
N ILE A 163 3.72 16.82 -3.95
CA ILE A 163 4.49 15.91 -4.79
C ILE A 163 3.57 15.34 -5.86
N SER A 164 3.82 15.72 -7.09
CA SER A 164 3.02 15.33 -8.27
C SER A 164 3.18 13.86 -8.60
N ARG A 165 2.09 13.24 -9.06
CA ARG A 165 2.07 11.83 -9.47
C ARG A 165 2.14 11.70 -10.99
N LEU A 166 2.84 10.67 -11.46
CA LEU A 166 2.86 10.31 -12.87
C LEU A 166 1.50 9.75 -13.29
N SER A 167 1.09 10.03 -14.52
CA SER A 167 -0.14 9.47 -15.08
C SER A 167 -0.02 7.95 -15.25
N VAL A 168 -1.00 7.22 -14.72
CA VAL A 168 -1.10 5.75 -14.84
C VAL A 168 -2.22 5.31 -15.78
N LYS A 169 -2.89 6.26 -16.46
CA LYS A 169 -4.00 5.95 -17.36
C LYS A 169 -3.58 4.94 -18.44
N GLY A 170 -4.36 3.88 -18.60
CA GLY A 170 -4.12 2.83 -19.60
C GLY A 170 -2.95 1.87 -19.32
N LYS A 171 -2.20 2.05 -18.20
CA LYS A 171 -1.02 1.23 -17.88
C LYS A 171 -1.27 0.21 -16.76
N GLN A 172 -2.52 0.00 -16.36
CA GLN A 172 -2.86 -1.02 -15.36
C GLN A 172 -2.87 -2.41 -16.01
N ALA A 173 -2.16 -3.36 -15.38
CA ALA A 173 -2.21 -4.74 -15.82
C ALA A 173 -3.62 -5.33 -15.59
N ARG A 174 -4.16 -5.98 -16.63
CA ARG A 174 -5.49 -6.60 -16.62
C ARG A 174 -5.38 -8.02 -16.07
N ALA A 175 -6.34 -8.43 -15.26
CA ALA A 175 -6.48 -9.82 -14.86
C ALA A 175 -6.82 -10.68 -16.09
N TYR A 176 -6.25 -11.89 -16.12
CA TYR A 176 -6.51 -12.90 -17.13
C TYR A 176 -7.07 -14.18 -16.46
N PRO A 177 -8.37 -14.25 -16.19
CA PRO A 177 -8.98 -15.46 -15.66
C PRO A 177 -8.87 -16.61 -16.65
N LEU A 178 -8.40 -17.76 -16.17
CA LEU A 178 -8.17 -18.95 -17.01
C LEU A 178 -9.48 -19.63 -17.41
N SER A 179 -9.58 -20.08 -18.68
CA SER A 179 -10.58 -21.06 -19.09
C SER A 179 -10.26 -22.44 -18.51
N TRP A 180 -11.17 -23.39 -18.61
CA TRP A 180 -10.95 -24.75 -18.13
C TRP A 180 -9.83 -25.45 -18.89
N SER A 181 -9.79 -25.31 -20.22
CA SER A 181 -8.75 -25.89 -21.06
C SER A 181 -7.37 -25.32 -20.78
N GLU A 182 -7.28 -23.99 -20.52
CA GLU A 182 -6.03 -23.34 -20.13
C GLU A 182 -5.56 -23.76 -18.74
N GLN A 183 -6.49 -23.90 -17.79
CA GLN A 183 -6.18 -24.45 -16.50
C GLN A 183 -5.58 -25.85 -16.63
N ASP A 184 -6.22 -26.76 -17.38
CA ASP A 184 -5.78 -28.13 -17.50
C ASP A 184 -4.38 -28.21 -18.14
N ARG A 185 -4.11 -27.41 -19.16
CA ARG A 185 -2.76 -27.32 -19.76
C ARG A 185 -1.74 -26.76 -18.75
N LEU A 186 -2.09 -25.71 -18.03
CA LEU A 186 -1.18 -25.09 -17.04
C LEU A 186 -0.86 -26.07 -15.91
N ILE A 187 -1.86 -26.73 -15.34
CA ILE A 187 -1.68 -27.70 -14.24
C ILE A 187 -0.79 -28.88 -14.68
N LYS A 188 -0.98 -29.38 -15.92
CA LYS A 188 -0.12 -30.45 -16.48
C LYS A 188 1.33 -30.00 -16.70
N ALA A 189 1.54 -28.73 -17.04
CA ALA A 189 2.88 -28.18 -17.29
C ALA A 189 3.63 -27.77 -16.02
N LEU A 190 2.93 -27.58 -14.92
CA LEU A 190 3.54 -27.21 -13.63
C LEU A 190 4.16 -28.43 -12.93
N PRO A 191 5.30 -28.28 -12.24
CA PRO A 191 5.76 -29.27 -11.28
C PRO A 191 4.70 -29.55 -10.22
N ARG A 192 4.59 -30.81 -9.76
CA ARG A 192 3.51 -31.28 -8.88
C ARG A 192 3.25 -30.36 -7.68
N HIS A 193 4.30 -29.93 -6.96
CA HIS A 193 4.15 -29.04 -5.80
C HIS A 193 3.53 -27.67 -6.14
N LEU A 194 3.76 -27.15 -7.35
CA LEU A 194 3.13 -25.91 -7.84
C LEU A 194 1.73 -26.18 -8.41
N ALA A 195 1.52 -27.34 -9.03
CA ALA A 195 0.22 -27.74 -9.56
C ALA A 195 -0.81 -27.92 -8.44
N ASP A 196 -0.45 -28.62 -7.36
CA ASP A 196 -1.31 -28.81 -6.18
C ASP A 196 -1.68 -27.47 -5.55
N ALA A 197 -0.68 -26.58 -5.35
CA ALA A 197 -0.92 -25.24 -4.80
C ALA A 197 -1.75 -24.35 -5.74
N ALA A 198 -1.58 -24.49 -7.06
CA ALA A 198 -2.38 -23.79 -8.05
C ALA A 198 -3.83 -24.27 -8.08
N LEU A 199 -4.06 -25.57 -8.02
CA LEU A 199 -5.41 -26.15 -7.93
C LEU A 199 -6.12 -25.70 -6.65
N PHE A 200 -5.41 -25.68 -5.53
CA PHE A 200 -5.94 -25.14 -4.29
C PHE A 200 -6.37 -23.66 -4.45
N GLY A 201 -5.47 -22.83 -5.00
CA GLY A 201 -5.76 -21.42 -5.23
C GLY A 201 -6.92 -21.15 -6.20
N LEU A 202 -7.10 -22.00 -7.23
CA LEU A 202 -8.21 -21.96 -8.19
C LEU A 202 -9.56 -22.32 -7.57
N ASN A 203 -9.55 -23.05 -6.44
CA ASN A 203 -10.75 -23.58 -5.80
C ASN A 203 -11.05 -22.95 -4.42
N THR A 204 -10.18 -22.08 -3.92
CA THR A 204 -10.38 -21.39 -2.64
C THR A 204 -10.26 -19.87 -2.76
N GLY A 205 -9.71 -19.39 -3.89
CA GLY A 205 -9.43 -17.96 -4.09
C GLY A 205 -8.39 -17.39 -3.12
N CYS A 206 -7.59 -18.20 -2.45
CA CYS A 206 -6.53 -17.75 -1.54
C CYS A 206 -5.49 -16.91 -2.27
N ARG A 207 -4.90 -15.95 -1.54
CA ARG A 207 -3.75 -15.18 -2.03
C ARG A 207 -2.49 -16.05 -2.01
N GLU A 208 -1.51 -15.74 -2.83
CA GLU A 208 -0.25 -16.51 -2.93
C GLU A 208 0.38 -16.75 -1.55
N GLN A 209 0.46 -15.73 -0.70
CA GLN A 209 1.04 -15.87 0.64
C GLN A 209 0.18 -16.71 1.58
N GLU A 210 -1.15 -16.63 1.47
CA GLU A 210 -2.08 -17.47 2.23
C GLU A 210 -1.87 -18.95 1.89
N ILE A 211 -1.66 -19.27 0.60
CA ILE A 211 -1.33 -20.64 0.15
C ILE A 211 0.04 -21.08 0.67
N CYS A 212 1.07 -20.26 0.47
CA CYS A 212 2.44 -20.61 0.86
C CYS A 212 2.62 -20.80 2.36
N GLN A 213 1.84 -20.07 3.17
CA GLN A 213 1.91 -20.12 4.62
C GLN A 213 0.90 -21.07 5.26
N LEU A 214 0.05 -21.76 4.49
CA LEU A 214 -0.99 -22.63 5.00
C LEU A 214 -0.42 -23.71 5.92
N ARG A 215 -1.00 -23.85 7.13
CA ARG A 215 -0.56 -24.74 8.19
C ARG A 215 -1.66 -25.74 8.56
N TRP A 216 -1.25 -26.93 8.99
CA TRP A 216 -2.18 -27.95 9.45
C TRP A 216 -2.93 -27.58 10.73
N ASP A 217 -2.29 -26.84 11.64
CA ASP A 217 -2.90 -26.38 12.90
C ASP A 217 -3.97 -25.29 12.70
N TRP A 218 -4.17 -24.80 11.47
CA TRP A 218 -5.26 -23.88 11.11
C TRP A 218 -6.48 -24.62 10.57
N GLU A 219 -6.40 -25.93 10.40
CA GLU A 219 -7.52 -26.74 9.93
C GLU A 219 -8.48 -27.05 11.06
N VAL A 220 -9.75 -26.78 10.84
CA VAL A 220 -10.87 -27.10 11.75
C VAL A 220 -11.77 -28.09 11.05
N GLN A 221 -11.97 -29.24 11.67
CA GLN A 221 -12.89 -30.28 11.17
C GLN A 221 -14.34 -29.86 11.44
N LEU A 222 -15.19 -30.08 10.48
CA LEU A 222 -16.64 -29.87 10.56
C LEU A 222 -17.34 -31.22 10.31
N PRO A 223 -17.46 -32.10 11.33
CA PRO A 223 -18.00 -33.46 11.16
C PRO A 223 -19.42 -33.45 10.62
N GLU A 224 -20.24 -32.47 11.03
CA GLU A 224 -21.64 -32.37 10.61
C GLU A 224 -21.78 -32.05 9.10
N MET A 225 -20.74 -31.52 8.49
CA MET A 225 -20.70 -31.16 7.06
C MET A 225 -19.75 -32.07 6.26
N GLU A 226 -19.22 -33.12 6.88
CA GLU A 226 -18.25 -34.06 6.30
C GLU A 226 -17.09 -33.37 5.58
N THR A 227 -16.59 -32.23 6.12
CA THR A 227 -15.55 -31.41 5.55
C THR A 227 -14.67 -30.75 6.60
N SER A 228 -13.69 -29.98 6.17
CA SER A 228 -12.90 -29.08 7.02
C SER A 228 -12.81 -27.70 6.39
N VAL A 229 -12.43 -26.73 7.21
CA VAL A 229 -12.11 -25.36 6.80
C VAL A 229 -10.76 -24.96 7.37
N PHE A 230 -10.11 -23.96 6.78
CA PHE A 230 -8.92 -23.36 7.39
C PHE A 230 -9.26 -21.98 7.92
N ILE A 231 -8.84 -21.68 9.16
CA ILE A 231 -8.97 -20.36 9.77
C ILE A 231 -7.62 -19.65 9.70
N LEU A 232 -7.53 -18.63 8.86
CA LEU A 232 -6.35 -17.80 8.73
C LEU A 232 -6.44 -16.61 9.69
N GLY A 233 -5.54 -16.54 10.66
CA GLY A 233 -5.50 -15.47 11.64
C GLY A 233 -5.17 -14.11 11.01
N ALA A 234 -5.54 -13.03 11.69
CA ALA A 234 -5.37 -11.64 11.24
C ALA A 234 -3.93 -11.25 10.85
N ALA A 235 -2.92 -11.86 11.49
CA ALA A 235 -1.51 -11.60 11.21
C ALA A 235 -1.06 -12.04 9.80
N ILE A 236 -1.78 -12.99 9.18
CA ILE A 236 -1.44 -13.59 7.87
C ILE A 236 -2.22 -12.91 6.75
N THR A 237 -3.40 -12.40 7.04
CA THR A 237 -4.29 -11.80 6.06
C THR A 237 -3.88 -10.36 5.74
N LYS A 238 -4.03 -9.95 4.50
CA LYS A 238 -3.72 -8.57 4.07
C LYS A 238 -4.61 -7.52 4.75
N THR A 239 -5.80 -7.92 5.16
CA THR A 239 -6.81 -7.04 5.79
C THR A 239 -6.69 -6.97 7.30
N SER A 240 -5.75 -7.72 7.90
CA SER A 240 -5.61 -7.86 9.35
C SER A 240 -6.90 -8.31 10.07
N THR A 241 -7.73 -9.09 9.36
CA THR A 241 -8.95 -9.71 9.87
C THR A 241 -8.84 -11.22 9.70
N GLU A 242 -9.44 -11.97 10.60
CA GLU A 242 -9.56 -13.41 10.46
C GLU A 242 -10.34 -13.79 9.19
N ARG A 243 -9.96 -14.89 8.54
CA ARG A 243 -10.62 -15.37 7.34
C ARG A 243 -10.81 -16.87 7.37
N VAL A 244 -12.02 -17.30 7.10
CA VAL A 244 -12.33 -18.72 6.86
C VAL A 244 -12.10 -19.05 5.39
N VAL A 245 -11.42 -20.16 5.13
CA VAL A 245 -11.20 -20.74 3.80
C VAL A 245 -11.96 -22.05 3.73
N VAL A 246 -13.08 -22.06 3.03
CA VAL A 246 -13.88 -23.28 2.77
C VAL A 246 -13.25 -24.11 1.66
N LEU A 247 -13.43 -25.42 1.72
CA LEU A 247 -12.90 -26.38 0.78
C LEU A 247 -14.03 -26.99 -0.06
N ASN A 248 -13.99 -26.77 -1.38
CA ASN A 248 -14.80 -27.58 -2.29
C ASN A 248 -14.15 -28.96 -2.55
N ALA A 249 -14.83 -29.85 -3.23
CA ALA A 249 -14.37 -31.21 -3.49
C ALA A 249 -12.97 -31.29 -4.14
N VAL A 250 -12.60 -30.33 -4.99
CA VAL A 250 -11.27 -30.28 -5.61
C VAL A 250 -10.20 -29.86 -4.60
N ALA A 251 -10.45 -28.77 -3.85
CA ALA A 251 -9.53 -28.30 -2.82
C ALA A 251 -9.32 -29.36 -1.74
N ARG A 252 -10.37 -30.03 -1.30
CA ARG A 252 -10.33 -31.15 -0.33
C ARG A 252 -9.39 -32.26 -0.82
N ARG A 253 -9.55 -32.73 -2.05
CA ARG A 253 -8.65 -33.75 -2.64
C ARG A 253 -7.20 -33.30 -2.65
N VAL A 254 -6.94 -32.01 -2.93
CA VAL A 254 -5.58 -31.46 -2.85
C VAL A 254 -5.05 -31.56 -1.43
N ILE A 255 -5.80 -31.10 -0.44
CA ILE A 255 -5.42 -31.15 0.99
C ILE A 255 -5.12 -32.60 1.41
N GLU A 256 -6.02 -33.53 1.12
CA GLU A 256 -5.80 -34.95 1.44
C GLU A 256 -4.55 -35.53 0.80
N SER A 257 -4.26 -35.17 -0.45
CA SER A 257 -3.03 -35.62 -1.14
C SER A 257 -1.73 -35.07 -0.53
N ARG A 258 -1.84 -34.07 0.33
CA ARG A 258 -0.69 -33.43 1.01
C ARG A 258 -0.50 -33.91 2.45
N ARG A 259 -1.45 -34.65 3.02
CA ARG A 259 -1.34 -35.17 4.40
C ARG A 259 -0.12 -36.08 4.56
N GLY A 260 0.53 -35.95 5.70
CA GLY A 260 1.73 -36.74 6.03
C GLY A 260 3.02 -36.34 5.31
N ILE A 261 3.00 -35.39 4.36
CA ILE A 261 4.20 -34.97 3.65
C ILE A 261 5.09 -34.05 4.51
N HIS A 262 4.47 -33.23 5.37
CA HIS A 262 5.20 -32.32 6.28
C HIS A 262 4.36 -32.09 7.54
N ALA A 263 5.03 -32.01 8.70
CA ALA A 263 4.36 -31.94 9.99
C ALA A 263 3.57 -30.62 10.19
N GLU A 264 4.07 -29.49 9.71
CA GLU A 264 3.45 -28.18 9.98
C GLU A 264 2.78 -27.55 8.76
N ARG A 265 3.37 -27.69 7.56
CA ARG A 265 2.98 -26.94 6.36
C ARG A 265 2.30 -27.82 5.33
N VAL A 266 1.21 -27.30 4.75
CA VAL A 266 0.47 -27.99 3.71
C VAL A 266 1.28 -28.03 2.39
N PHE A 267 1.80 -26.88 1.95
CA PHE A 267 2.51 -26.79 0.68
C PHE A 267 4.03 -26.69 0.88
N THR A 268 4.71 -27.76 0.50
CA THR A 268 6.17 -27.91 0.65
C THR A 268 6.82 -28.43 -0.62
N TYR A 269 8.11 -28.16 -0.74
CA TYR A 269 8.97 -28.70 -1.79
C TYR A 269 10.30 -29.17 -1.20
N ARG A 270 10.65 -30.45 -1.39
CA ARG A 270 11.87 -31.08 -0.84
C ARG A 270 12.00 -30.85 0.68
N GLY A 271 10.93 -31.07 1.42
CA GLY A 271 10.89 -30.93 2.88
C GLY A 271 10.95 -29.48 3.41
N ARG A 272 10.89 -28.46 2.53
CA ARG A 272 10.88 -27.04 2.93
C ARG A 272 9.58 -26.35 2.52
N PRO A 273 9.09 -25.39 3.30
CA PRO A 273 7.93 -24.59 2.93
C PRO A 273 8.13 -23.86 1.60
N VAL A 274 7.08 -23.79 0.78
CA VAL A 274 7.11 -23.03 -0.47
C VAL A 274 6.96 -21.55 -0.14
N GLY A 275 7.97 -20.74 -0.37
CA GLY A 275 7.95 -19.30 -0.05
C GLY A 275 7.18 -18.46 -1.07
N LYS A 276 7.11 -18.90 -2.34
CA LYS A 276 6.36 -18.25 -3.43
C LYS A 276 6.05 -19.25 -4.54
N LEU A 277 4.88 -19.10 -5.15
CA LEU A 277 4.47 -19.90 -6.31
C LEU A 277 4.99 -19.31 -7.62
N ARG A 278 5.02 -17.99 -7.74
CA ARG A 278 5.54 -17.27 -8.91
C ARG A 278 7.06 -17.41 -9.04
N SER A 279 7.50 -18.60 -9.43
CA SER A 279 8.91 -18.98 -9.64
C SER A 279 9.28 -18.96 -11.12
N SER A 280 10.55 -19.30 -11.44
CA SER A 280 10.98 -19.54 -12.82
C SER A 280 10.22 -20.70 -13.48
N ALA A 281 9.90 -21.76 -12.70
CA ALA A 281 9.11 -22.89 -13.17
C ALA A 281 7.68 -22.47 -13.54
N TRP A 282 7.04 -21.60 -12.72
CA TRP A 282 5.74 -21.00 -13.06
C TRP A 282 5.79 -20.25 -14.39
N ARG A 283 6.77 -19.38 -14.57
CA ARG A 283 6.91 -18.58 -15.81
C ARG A 283 7.14 -19.45 -17.04
N ARG A 284 7.96 -20.51 -16.91
CA ARG A 284 8.17 -21.45 -17.99
C ARG A 284 6.89 -22.19 -18.36
N ALA A 285 6.16 -22.71 -17.39
CA ALA A 285 4.89 -23.40 -17.61
C ALA A 285 3.87 -22.48 -18.27
N TRP A 286 3.70 -21.24 -17.77
CA TRP A 286 2.80 -20.22 -18.33
C TRP A 286 3.08 -19.99 -19.83
N LYS A 287 4.36 -19.79 -20.18
CA LYS A 287 4.78 -19.57 -21.57
C LYS A 287 4.62 -20.83 -22.44
N ALA A 288 4.99 -21.99 -21.91
CA ALA A 288 4.96 -23.26 -22.66
C ALA A 288 3.55 -23.67 -23.09
N VAL A 289 2.52 -23.28 -22.31
CA VAL A 289 1.12 -23.59 -22.65
C VAL A 289 0.43 -22.49 -23.46
N GLY A 290 1.17 -21.50 -23.96
CA GLY A 290 0.66 -20.45 -24.84
C GLY A 290 -0.25 -19.44 -24.13
N LEU A 291 -0.11 -19.25 -22.80
CA LEU A 291 -0.87 -18.21 -22.10
C LEU A 291 -0.29 -16.82 -22.38
N PRO A 292 -1.13 -15.77 -22.38
CA PRO A 292 -0.72 -14.41 -22.76
C PRO A 292 0.50 -13.91 -21.97
N ASP A 293 1.50 -13.38 -22.70
CA ASP A 293 2.75 -12.84 -22.14
C ASP A 293 2.98 -11.36 -22.52
N GLU A 294 1.96 -10.68 -23.03
CA GLU A 294 2.05 -9.29 -23.45
C GLU A 294 2.14 -8.34 -22.23
N PRO A 295 2.75 -7.15 -22.44
CA PRO A 295 2.69 -6.07 -21.46
C PRO A 295 1.24 -5.66 -21.14
N GLY A 296 0.94 -5.44 -19.87
CA GLY A 296 -0.40 -5.05 -19.44
C GLY A 296 -1.33 -6.22 -19.10
N ILE A 297 -0.88 -7.47 -19.18
CA ILE A 297 -1.61 -8.64 -18.68
C ILE A 297 -0.92 -9.18 -17.42
N LEU A 298 -1.70 -9.51 -16.40
CA LEU A 298 -1.20 -10.17 -15.19
C LEU A 298 -0.81 -11.63 -15.53
N LYS A 299 0.44 -12.00 -15.23
CA LYS A 299 1.01 -13.32 -15.55
C LYS A 299 1.24 -14.16 -14.28
N GLY A 300 0.68 -13.76 -13.18
CA GLY A 300 1.00 -14.33 -11.88
C GLY A 300 -0.09 -15.20 -11.30
N VAL A 301 0.26 -15.79 -10.17
CA VAL A 301 -0.61 -16.61 -9.33
C VAL A 301 -1.92 -15.89 -8.95
N HIS A 302 -1.91 -14.56 -8.90
CA HIS A 302 -3.11 -13.79 -8.60
C HIS A 302 -4.26 -14.02 -9.62
N ASN A 303 -3.95 -14.47 -10.85
CA ASN A 303 -4.97 -14.86 -11.82
C ASN A 303 -5.80 -16.09 -11.37
N LEU A 304 -5.24 -16.96 -10.54
CA LEU A 304 -5.97 -18.09 -9.96
C LEU A 304 -7.16 -17.59 -9.13
N ARG A 305 -6.91 -16.59 -8.30
CA ARG A 305 -7.94 -15.94 -7.49
C ARG A 305 -8.94 -15.17 -8.35
N HIS A 306 -8.51 -14.51 -9.42
CA HIS A 306 -9.41 -13.89 -10.39
C HIS A 306 -10.27 -14.94 -11.13
N THR A 307 -9.70 -16.11 -11.42
CA THR A 307 -10.42 -17.23 -12.02
C THR A 307 -11.50 -17.75 -11.08
N PHE A 308 -11.17 -17.97 -9.79
CA PHE A 308 -12.14 -18.37 -8.76
C PHE A 308 -13.28 -17.35 -8.66
N GLY A 309 -12.97 -16.06 -8.44
CA GLY A 309 -14.00 -15.02 -8.34
C GLY A 309 -14.87 -14.89 -9.60
N ARG A 310 -14.29 -15.13 -10.80
CA ARG A 310 -15.04 -15.15 -12.06
C ARG A 310 -16.00 -16.33 -12.14
N ARG A 311 -15.57 -17.52 -11.73
CA ARG A 311 -16.39 -18.72 -11.71
C ARG A 311 -17.56 -18.59 -10.74
N LEU A 312 -17.32 -18.07 -9.52
CA LEU A 312 -18.39 -17.75 -8.59
C LEU A 312 -19.43 -16.80 -9.20
N ARG A 313 -18.98 -15.76 -9.90
CA ARG A 313 -19.90 -14.85 -10.59
C ARG A 313 -20.68 -15.55 -11.69
N SER A 314 -20.05 -16.43 -12.46
CA SER A 314 -20.70 -17.21 -13.53
C SER A 314 -21.69 -18.23 -13.00
N ALA A 315 -21.47 -18.74 -11.78
CA ALA A 315 -22.39 -19.62 -11.05
C ALA A 315 -23.55 -18.87 -10.37
N GLY A 316 -23.66 -17.55 -10.57
CA GLY A 316 -24.75 -16.74 -9.98
C GLY A 316 -24.59 -16.42 -8.50
N ILE A 317 -23.42 -16.71 -7.88
CA ILE A 317 -23.22 -16.50 -6.44
C ILE A 317 -23.34 -15.00 -6.10
N PRO A 318 -24.10 -14.64 -5.05
CA PRO A 318 -24.30 -13.26 -4.61
C PRO A 318 -23.00 -12.53 -4.32
N LEU A 319 -23.00 -11.19 -4.44
CA LEU A 319 -21.80 -10.38 -4.27
C LEU A 319 -21.20 -10.51 -2.86
N GLU A 320 -22.03 -10.54 -1.84
CA GLU A 320 -21.59 -10.63 -0.43
C GLU A 320 -20.92 -11.97 -0.15
N THR A 321 -21.53 -13.08 -0.57
CA THR A 321 -20.95 -14.42 -0.48
C THR A 321 -19.61 -14.52 -1.22
N ARG A 322 -19.51 -13.87 -2.41
CA ARG A 322 -18.23 -13.79 -3.15
C ARG A 322 -17.17 -12.97 -2.42
N LYS A 323 -17.55 -11.86 -1.76
CA LYS A 323 -16.65 -11.06 -0.94
C LYS A 323 -16.13 -11.87 0.24
N ALA A 324 -17.00 -12.58 0.95
CA ALA A 324 -16.66 -13.47 2.06
C ALA A 324 -15.67 -14.55 1.60
N LEU A 325 -16.00 -15.32 0.56
CA LEU A 325 -15.12 -16.34 -0.04
C LEU A 325 -13.76 -15.81 -0.47
N LEU A 326 -13.71 -14.58 -1.00
CA LEU A 326 -12.47 -13.95 -1.40
C LEU A 326 -11.73 -13.27 -0.22
N GLY A 327 -12.32 -13.13 0.97
CA GLY A 327 -11.74 -12.38 2.09
C GLY A 327 -11.44 -10.93 1.67
N HIS A 328 -12.42 -10.25 1.09
CA HIS A 328 -12.41 -8.80 0.93
C HIS A 328 -12.89 -8.20 2.25
N ALA A 329 -12.28 -7.07 2.67
CA ALA A 329 -12.75 -6.36 3.84
C ALA A 329 -14.20 -5.94 3.61
N ASN A 330 -15.07 -6.37 4.52
CA ASN A 330 -16.43 -5.87 4.65
C ASN A 330 -16.47 -5.11 5.97
N ASP A 331 -16.94 -3.88 5.95
CA ASP A 331 -17.02 -3.02 7.14
C ASP A 331 -18.08 -3.53 8.17
N ASP A 332 -18.86 -4.56 7.81
CA ASP A 332 -20.05 -5.01 8.57
C ASP A 332 -20.02 -6.47 9.03
N ILE A 333 -18.90 -7.18 9.00
CA ILE A 333 -18.92 -8.61 9.38
C ILE A 333 -18.48 -8.80 10.82
N THR A 334 -19.44 -9.12 11.67
CA THR A 334 -19.24 -9.90 12.89
C THR A 334 -18.46 -11.17 12.55
N THR A 335 -17.31 -11.37 13.20
CA THR A 335 -16.34 -12.45 12.97
C THR A 335 -16.85 -13.86 13.37
N HIS A 336 -18.14 -14.02 13.63
CA HIS A 336 -18.76 -15.28 14.04
C HIS A 336 -19.57 -15.87 12.88
N TYR A 337 -18.95 -16.78 12.13
CA TYR A 337 -19.70 -17.56 11.14
C TYR A 337 -20.64 -18.55 11.86
N SER A 338 -21.93 -18.42 11.61
CA SER A 338 -22.91 -19.45 12.02
C SER A 338 -22.74 -20.69 11.13
N ALA A 339 -23.27 -21.84 11.60
CA ALA A 339 -23.27 -23.06 10.80
C ALA A 339 -23.97 -22.87 9.45
N ALA A 340 -25.07 -22.11 9.40
CA ALA A 340 -25.79 -21.80 8.17
C ALA A 340 -24.96 -20.95 7.19
N GLU A 341 -24.18 -19.96 7.66
CA GLU A 341 -23.28 -19.19 6.83
C GLU A 341 -22.12 -20.03 6.28
N LEU A 342 -21.55 -20.95 7.08
CA LEU A 342 -20.54 -21.88 6.61
C LEU A 342 -21.09 -22.82 5.54
N GLU A 343 -22.31 -23.34 5.70
CA GLU A 343 -22.98 -24.17 4.69
C GLU A 343 -23.19 -23.39 3.38
N GLU A 344 -23.66 -22.15 3.46
CA GLU A 344 -23.78 -21.26 2.29
C GLU A 344 -22.45 -21.09 1.56
N LEU A 345 -21.37 -20.82 2.28
CA LEU A 345 -20.03 -20.62 1.70
C LEU A 345 -19.51 -21.91 1.06
N ILE A 346 -19.71 -23.06 1.69
CA ILE A 346 -19.31 -24.37 1.17
C ILE A 346 -20.08 -24.69 -0.12
N ASN A 347 -21.40 -24.52 -0.11
CA ASN A 347 -22.26 -24.74 -1.26
C ASN A 347 -21.91 -23.81 -2.41
N ALA A 348 -21.63 -22.54 -2.14
CA ALA A 348 -21.19 -21.57 -3.12
C ALA A 348 -19.81 -21.92 -3.73
N ALA A 349 -18.88 -22.43 -2.92
CA ALA A 349 -17.59 -22.89 -3.41
C ALA A 349 -17.71 -24.21 -4.19
N GLU A 350 -18.65 -25.09 -3.87
CA GLU A 350 -18.92 -26.33 -4.61
C GLU A 350 -19.54 -26.06 -5.98
N ALA A 351 -20.39 -25.04 -6.11
CA ALA A 351 -21.05 -24.67 -7.36
C ALA A 351 -20.09 -24.37 -8.54
N ILE A 352 -18.82 -24.09 -8.26
CA ILE A 352 -17.82 -23.83 -9.31
C ILE A 352 -17.07 -25.10 -9.76
N VAL A 353 -17.28 -26.24 -9.13
CA VAL A 353 -16.58 -27.50 -9.45
C VAL A 353 -17.11 -28.11 -10.75
N SER A 354 -18.41 -27.95 -11.01
CA SER A 354 -19.03 -28.43 -12.25
C SER A 354 -18.49 -27.63 -13.44
N ARG A 355 -17.88 -28.32 -14.38
CA ARG A 355 -17.43 -27.74 -15.64
C ARG A 355 -18.64 -27.44 -16.51
N GLY A 356 -19.20 -26.24 -16.43
CA GLY A 356 -20.18 -25.77 -17.39
C GLY A 356 -19.61 -25.84 -18.81
N THR A 357 -20.43 -26.26 -19.76
CA THR A 357 -20.04 -26.44 -21.18
C THR A 357 -19.80 -25.11 -21.91
N THR A 358 -20.07 -23.97 -21.29
CA THR A 358 -19.99 -22.67 -21.95
C THR A 358 -18.77 -21.86 -21.50
N GLU A 359 -17.90 -21.52 -22.45
CA GLU A 359 -17.01 -20.36 -22.31
C GLU A 359 -17.87 -19.12 -22.09
N THR A 360 -17.68 -18.39 -20.98
CA THR A 360 -18.53 -17.24 -20.69
C THR A 360 -18.32 -16.16 -21.77
N PRO A 361 -19.41 -15.51 -22.27
CA PRO A 361 -19.34 -14.51 -23.35
C PRO A 361 -18.32 -13.38 -23.12
N ASN A 362 -18.05 -13.04 -21.87
CA ASN A 362 -17.05 -12.03 -21.52
C ASN A 362 -15.58 -12.47 -21.70
N LEU A 363 -15.28 -13.78 -21.65
CA LEU A 363 -13.95 -14.29 -21.99
C LEU A 363 -13.73 -14.23 -23.52
N MET A 364 -14.78 -14.50 -24.31
CA MET A 364 -14.75 -14.30 -25.76
C MET A 364 -14.52 -12.83 -26.13
N LEU A 365 -15.22 -11.89 -25.50
CA LEU A 365 -15.03 -10.46 -25.75
C LEU A 365 -13.63 -9.95 -25.41
N ILE A 366 -13.02 -10.48 -24.32
CA ILE A 366 -11.64 -10.13 -23.94
C ILE A 366 -10.66 -10.72 -24.96
N ARG A 367 -10.86 -11.94 -25.42
CA ARG A 367 -10.02 -12.61 -26.43
C ARG A 367 -10.14 -11.92 -27.79
N GLN A 368 -11.35 -11.63 -28.27
CA GLN A 368 -11.57 -10.91 -29.52
C GLN A 368 -10.90 -9.53 -29.52
N ARG A 369 -10.99 -8.76 -28.42
CA ARG A 369 -10.28 -7.47 -28.30
C ARG A 369 -8.77 -7.63 -28.30
N THR A 370 -8.23 -8.73 -27.76
CA THR A 370 -6.78 -8.99 -27.75
C THR A 370 -6.32 -9.37 -29.16
N GLU A 371 -7.08 -10.17 -29.90
CA GLU A 371 -6.81 -10.55 -31.29
C GLU A 371 -6.91 -9.35 -32.24
N GLU A 372 -7.89 -8.47 -32.08
CA GLU A 372 -8.01 -7.22 -32.85
C GLU A 372 -6.84 -6.26 -32.59
N CYS A 373 -6.35 -6.17 -31.34
CA CYS A 373 -5.17 -5.35 -31.02
C CYS A 373 -3.89 -5.92 -31.64
N VAL A 374 -3.72 -7.24 -31.65
CA VAL A 374 -2.57 -7.92 -32.26
C VAL A 374 -2.63 -7.78 -33.80
N GLY A 375 -3.81 -7.93 -34.40
CA GLY A 375 -4.03 -7.74 -35.84
C GLY A 375 -3.69 -6.32 -36.30
N LYS A 376 -4.07 -5.29 -35.52
CA LYS A 376 -3.78 -3.88 -35.85
C LYS A 376 -2.29 -3.51 -35.69
N VAL A 377 -1.56 -4.15 -34.81
CA VAL A 377 -0.11 -3.95 -34.65
C VAL A 377 0.66 -4.63 -35.80
N SER A 378 0.20 -5.80 -36.24
CA SER A 378 0.79 -6.51 -37.39
C SER A 378 0.54 -5.78 -38.73
N ALA A 379 -0.63 -5.17 -38.90
CA ALA A 379 -0.97 -4.42 -40.11
C ALA A 379 -0.16 -3.10 -40.24
N LYS A 380 0.20 -2.44 -39.12
CA LYS A 380 1.03 -1.23 -39.14
C LYS A 380 2.51 -1.49 -39.46
N ARG A 381 2.99 -2.73 -39.45
CA ARG A 381 4.38 -3.09 -39.80
C ARG A 381 4.60 -3.43 -41.26
N LYS A 382 3.52 -3.48 -42.08
CA LYS A 382 3.61 -3.59 -43.53
C LYS A 382 3.28 -2.23 -44.18
N GLY A 383 4.15 -1.26 -43.98
CA GLY A 383 4.17 -0.04 -44.78
C GLY A 383 4.80 -0.35 -46.17
N PRO A 384 4.39 0.33 -47.23
CA PRO A 384 4.84 0.00 -48.59
C PRO A 384 6.35 0.28 -48.74
N ALA A 385 7.06 -0.70 -49.31
CA ALA A 385 8.42 -0.52 -49.75
C ALA A 385 8.46 0.62 -50.79
N ALA A 386 9.17 1.68 -50.49
CA ALA A 386 9.47 2.74 -51.43
C ALA A 386 10.26 2.16 -52.61
N LYS A 387 9.68 2.16 -53.79
CA LYS A 387 10.43 1.96 -55.03
C LYS A 387 11.29 3.20 -55.24
N ILE A 388 12.58 3.05 -55.18
CA ILE A 388 13.56 4.02 -55.66
C ILE A 388 13.69 3.74 -57.16
N CYS A 389 13.32 4.72 -58.00
CA CYS A 389 13.87 4.94 -59.33
C CYS A 389 14.91 6.06 -59.25
#